data_5017e6d3037e990f8f6a3534929d633b
#
_entry.id   5017e6d3037e990f8f6a3534929d633b
#
_cell.length_a   1.000
_cell.length_b   1.000
_cell.length_c   1.000
_cell.angle_alpha   90.00
_cell.angle_beta   90.00
_cell.angle_gamma   90.00
#
_symmetry.space_group_name_H-M   'P 1'
#
loop_
_entity.id
_entity.type
_entity.pdbx_description
1 polymer ?
#
loop_
_entity_poly.entity_id
_entity_poly.type
_entity_poly.pdbx_seq_one_letter_code
_entity_poly.pdbx_strand_id
1 'polypeptide(L)'
;MKALTITKENFEIEVLQSDKPVLLDFWAPWCGPCRMVGPIIDEIAQEVTDVKVGKVNVDNDPELAASFGAMSIPLLVVVKGGKVVEQTLGAQPKEALLKMLEPYRK
;
A
#
# COMPACT_ATOMS: atom_id res chain seq x y z
N MET A 1 -13.61 3.63 7.02
CA MET A 1 -13.44 3.07 5.67
C MET A 1 -12.25 2.16 5.60
N LYS A 2 -12.38 1.11 4.82
CA LYS A 2 -11.27 0.20 4.60
C LYS A 2 -10.42 0.70 3.44
N ALA A 3 -9.24 0.11 3.31
CA ALA A 3 -8.35 0.40 2.20
C ALA A 3 -9.03 0.01 0.88
N LEU A 4 -8.66 0.72 -0.18
CA LEU A 4 -9.18 0.43 -1.52
C LEU A 4 -8.56 -0.85 -2.05
N THR A 5 -9.33 -1.59 -2.85
CA THR A 5 -8.78 -2.70 -3.61
C THR A 5 -8.18 -2.12 -4.89
N ILE A 6 -6.89 -2.26 -5.06
CA ILE A 6 -6.19 -1.76 -6.24
C ILE A 6 -5.89 -2.94 -7.16
N THR A 7 -6.28 -2.79 -8.41
CA THR A 7 -6.08 -3.78 -9.46
C THR A 7 -5.44 -3.09 -10.66
N LYS A 8 -5.06 -3.88 -11.66
CA LYS A 8 -4.49 -3.26 -12.85
C LYS A 8 -5.50 -2.36 -13.56
N GLU A 9 -6.81 -2.62 -13.37
CA GLU A 9 -7.83 -1.82 -14.01
C GLU A 9 -7.96 -0.42 -13.43
N ASN A 10 -7.72 -0.26 -12.11
CA ASN A 10 -7.89 1.05 -11.50
C ASN A 10 -6.57 1.68 -11.05
N PHE A 11 -5.45 1.02 -11.31
CA PHE A 11 -4.16 1.46 -10.82
C PHE A 11 -3.80 2.86 -11.32
N GLU A 12 -3.98 3.10 -12.60
CA GLU A 12 -3.58 4.39 -13.15
C GLU A 12 -4.38 5.53 -12.52
N ILE A 13 -5.69 5.36 -12.43
CA ILE A 13 -6.55 6.41 -11.90
C ILE A 13 -6.32 6.60 -10.40
N GLU A 14 -6.30 5.48 -9.66
CA GLU A 14 -6.26 5.58 -8.21
C GLU A 14 -4.87 5.86 -7.66
N VAL A 15 -3.83 5.43 -8.35
CA VAL A 15 -2.47 5.54 -7.84
C VAL A 15 -1.66 6.56 -8.61
N LEU A 16 -1.53 6.38 -9.92
CA LEU A 16 -0.65 7.25 -10.71
C LEU A 16 -1.18 8.67 -10.82
N GLN A 17 -2.51 8.82 -10.89
CA GLN A 17 -3.14 10.13 -11.03
C GLN A 17 -3.59 10.72 -9.70
N SER A 18 -3.24 10.08 -8.60
CA SER A 18 -3.67 10.56 -7.29
C SER A 18 -2.96 11.87 -6.95
N ASP A 19 -3.72 12.82 -6.42
CA ASP A 19 -3.15 14.07 -5.93
C ASP A 19 -2.73 13.95 -4.47
N LYS A 20 -2.95 12.79 -3.86
CA LYS A 20 -2.49 12.48 -2.50
C LYS A 20 -1.40 11.43 -2.57
N PRO A 21 -0.53 11.36 -1.55
CA PRO A 21 0.35 10.21 -1.44
C PRO A 21 -0.48 8.94 -1.30
N VAL A 22 0.02 7.84 -1.83
CA VAL A 22 -0.69 6.55 -1.81
C VAL A 22 0.17 5.54 -1.08
N LEU A 23 -0.41 4.88 -0.08
CA LEU A 23 0.23 3.75 0.60
C LEU A 23 -0.36 2.48 0.01
N LEU A 24 0.51 1.64 -0.54
CA LEU A 24 0.10 0.36 -1.14
C LEU A 24 0.61 -0.79 -0.30
N ASP A 25 -0.27 -1.75 -0.04
CA ASP A 25 0.03 -2.98 0.68
C ASP A 25 -0.08 -4.15 -0.30
N PHE A 26 1.06 -4.73 -0.68
CA PHE A 26 1.09 -5.91 -1.54
C PHE A 26 1.01 -7.13 -0.64
N TRP A 27 -0.02 -7.95 -0.83
CA TRP A 27 -0.34 -9.04 0.10
C TRP A 27 -0.91 -10.24 -0.64
N ALA A 28 -1.05 -11.36 0.08
CA ALA A 28 -1.71 -12.55 -0.44
C ALA A 28 -2.44 -13.25 0.70
N PRO A 29 -3.52 -13.99 0.40
CA PRO A 29 -4.30 -14.65 1.46
C PRO A 29 -3.51 -15.69 2.25
N TRP A 30 -2.52 -16.32 1.61
CA TRP A 30 -1.72 -17.37 2.24
C TRP A 30 -0.56 -16.83 3.07
N CYS A 31 -0.38 -15.54 3.10
CA CYS A 31 0.77 -14.91 3.74
C CYS A 31 0.45 -14.56 5.19
N GLY A 32 1.13 -15.25 6.14
CA GLY A 32 0.90 -15.04 7.56
C GLY A 32 1.18 -13.61 8.02
N PRO A 33 2.39 -13.07 7.74
CA PRO A 33 2.68 -11.69 8.14
C PRO A 33 1.74 -10.67 7.52
N CYS A 34 1.22 -10.95 6.32
CA CYS A 34 0.25 -10.05 5.67
C CYS A 34 -1.02 -9.93 6.50
N ARG A 35 -1.42 -11.01 7.18
CA ARG A 35 -2.62 -11.01 8.00
C ARG A 35 -2.45 -10.18 9.25
N MET A 36 -1.21 -9.96 9.68
CA MET A 36 -0.95 -9.08 10.81
C MET A 36 -1.00 -7.63 10.40
N VAL A 37 -0.51 -7.32 9.20
CA VAL A 37 -0.43 -5.94 8.74
C VAL A 37 -1.74 -5.45 8.14
N GLY A 38 -2.55 -6.34 7.58
CA GLY A 38 -3.80 -5.97 6.93
C GLY A 38 -4.71 -5.11 7.78
N PRO A 39 -5.03 -5.53 9.02
CA PRO A 39 -5.87 -4.69 9.87
C PRO A 39 -5.26 -3.34 10.19
N ILE A 40 -3.94 -3.27 10.30
CA ILE A 40 -3.24 -2.01 10.55
C ILE A 40 -3.42 -1.08 9.35
N ILE A 41 -3.32 -1.62 8.15
CA ILE A 41 -3.53 -0.85 6.92
C ILE A 41 -4.95 -0.29 6.87
N ASP A 42 -5.94 -1.11 7.26
CA ASP A 42 -7.32 -0.63 7.29
C ASP A 42 -7.52 0.46 8.34
N GLU A 43 -6.84 0.35 9.49
CA GLU A 43 -6.92 1.39 10.50
C GLU A 43 -6.35 2.70 9.98
N ILE A 44 -5.21 2.63 9.30
CA ILE A 44 -4.61 3.84 8.75
C ILE A 44 -5.56 4.45 7.71
N ALA A 45 -6.19 3.62 6.89
CA ALA A 45 -7.13 4.10 5.88
C ALA A 45 -8.28 4.87 6.52
N GLN A 46 -8.72 4.46 7.72
CA GLN A 46 -9.82 5.12 8.40
C GLN A 46 -9.39 6.40 9.09
N GLU A 47 -8.17 6.43 9.62
CA GLU A 47 -7.72 7.54 10.46
C GLU A 47 -7.08 8.66 9.67
N VAL A 48 -6.45 8.34 8.54
CA VAL A 48 -5.63 9.30 7.80
C VAL A 48 -6.34 9.63 6.50
N THR A 49 -6.76 10.90 6.34
CA THR A 49 -7.53 11.29 5.18
C THR A 49 -6.70 11.99 4.11
N ASP A 50 -5.47 12.37 4.44
CA ASP A 50 -4.58 13.03 3.48
C ASP A 50 -3.66 12.05 2.77
N VAL A 51 -3.89 10.75 2.96
CA VAL A 51 -3.17 9.67 2.27
C VAL A 51 -4.21 8.70 1.75
N LYS A 52 -4.07 8.28 0.50
CA LYS A 52 -4.90 7.23 -0.06
C LYS A 52 -4.26 5.89 0.29
N VAL A 53 -5.06 4.93 0.71
CA VAL A 53 -4.55 3.64 1.14
C VAL A 53 -5.17 2.55 0.28
N GLY A 54 -4.33 1.71 -0.32
CA GLY A 54 -4.81 0.65 -1.19
C GLY A 54 -4.09 -0.66 -0.92
N LYS A 55 -4.74 -1.74 -1.31
CA LYS A 55 -4.21 -3.10 -1.18
C LYS A 55 -4.18 -3.76 -2.55
N VAL A 56 -3.09 -4.45 -2.84
CA VAL A 56 -2.91 -5.21 -4.08
C VAL A 56 -2.74 -6.67 -3.71
N ASN A 57 -3.66 -7.52 -4.17
CA ASN A 57 -3.55 -8.96 -3.99
C ASN A 57 -2.63 -9.49 -5.09
N VAL A 58 -1.44 -9.95 -4.71
CA VAL A 58 -0.44 -10.34 -5.70
C VAL A 58 -0.86 -11.58 -6.51
N ASP A 59 -1.76 -12.40 -5.95
CA ASP A 59 -2.27 -13.56 -6.69
C ASP A 59 -3.18 -13.13 -7.83
N ASN A 60 -3.95 -12.05 -7.63
CA ASN A 60 -4.88 -11.58 -8.65
C ASN A 60 -4.20 -10.68 -9.68
N ASP A 61 -3.17 -9.97 -9.28
CA ASP A 61 -2.48 -9.01 -10.15
C ASP A 61 -0.98 -9.22 -10.13
N PRO A 62 -0.52 -10.37 -10.62
CA PRO A 62 0.91 -10.70 -10.53
C PRO A 62 1.80 -9.75 -11.32
N GLU A 63 1.30 -9.24 -12.45
CA GLU A 63 2.11 -8.32 -13.26
C GLU A 63 2.29 -6.99 -12.57
N LEU A 64 1.23 -6.50 -11.94
CA LEU A 64 1.33 -5.26 -11.18
C LEU A 64 2.28 -5.43 -10.00
N ALA A 65 2.18 -6.55 -9.30
CA ALA A 65 3.09 -6.85 -8.19
C ALA A 65 4.54 -6.90 -8.67
N ALA A 66 4.77 -7.55 -9.81
CA ALA A 66 6.13 -7.67 -10.35
C ALA A 66 6.69 -6.31 -10.72
N SER A 67 5.85 -5.40 -11.22
CA SER A 67 6.31 -4.08 -11.61
C SER A 67 6.81 -3.26 -10.42
N PHE A 68 6.39 -3.62 -9.20
CA PHE A 68 6.89 -2.97 -7.99
C PHE A 68 7.99 -3.80 -7.31
N GLY A 69 8.37 -4.94 -7.90
CA GLY A 69 9.35 -5.81 -7.30
C GLY A 69 8.82 -6.53 -6.06
N ALA A 70 7.51 -6.79 -6.01
CA ALA A 70 6.88 -7.41 -4.86
C ALA A 70 7.06 -8.93 -4.90
N MET A 71 8.31 -9.38 -4.85
CA MET A 71 8.63 -10.81 -4.83
C MET A 71 8.51 -11.39 -3.45
N SER A 72 8.68 -10.57 -2.42
CA SER A 72 8.45 -10.95 -1.04
C SER A 72 7.36 -10.05 -0.49
N ILE A 73 6.49 -10.59 0.34
CA ILE A 73 5.35 -9.85 0.89
C ILE A 73 5.26 -10.07 2.40
N PRO A 74 4.65 -9.13 3.15
CA PRO A 74 4.03 -7.91 2.65
C PRO A 74 5.07 -6.88 2.24
N LEU A 75 4.81 -6.19 1.14
CA LEU A 75 5.63 -5.07 0.70
C LEU A 75 4.77 -3.82 0.79
N LEU A 76 5.23 -2.84 1.54
CA LEU A 76 4.53 -1.58 1.74
C LEU A 76 5.26 -0.50 0.94
N VAL A 77 4.51 0.19 0.07
CA VAL A 77 5.10 1.16 -0.86
C VAL A 77 4.36 2.48 -0.75
N VAL A 78 5.10 3.58 -0.73
CA VAL A 78 4.49 4.91 -0.80
C VAL A 78 4.77 5.49 -2.17
N VAL A 79 3.70 5.87 -2.86
CA VAL A 79 3.78 6.47 -4.19
C VAL A 79 3.28 7.89 -4.08
N LYS A 80 4.05 8.85 -4.61
CA LYS A 80 3.64 10.24 -4.63
C LYS A 80 3.97 10.81 -5.99
N GLY A 81 2.97 11.45 -6.60
CA GLY A 81 3.17 12.02 -7.94
C GLY A 81 3.53 10.98 -8.97
N GLY A 82 3.01 9.77 -8.82
CA GLY A 82 3.27 8.68 -9.72
C GLY A 82 4.63 8.00 -9.55
N LYS A 83 5.36 8.33 -8.48
CA LYS A 83 6.69 7.77 -8.25
C LYS A 83 6.77 7.11 -6.89
N VAL A 84 7.50 6.00 -6.82
CA VAL A 84 7.78 5.34 -5.54
C VAL A 84 8.75 6.22 -4.77
N VAL A 85 8.34 6.65 -3.57
CA VAL A 85 9.19 7.52 -2.73
C VAL A 85 9.68 6.80 -1.48
N GLU A 86 9.01 5.71 -1.08
CA GLU A 86 9.42 4.92 0.09
C GLU A 86 8.93 3.50 -0.07
N GLN A 87 9.63 2.56 0.54
CA GLN A 87 9.11 1.20 0.64
C GLN A 87 9.75 0.48 1.81
N THR A 88 9.03 -0.49 2.33
CA THR A 88 9.53 -1.33 3.41
C THR A 88 8.96 -2.74 3.25
N LEU A 89 9.76 -3.72 3.61
CA LEU A 89 9.42 -5.12 3.45
C LEU A 89 9.12 -5.73 4.81
N GLY A 90 8.06 -6.54 4.85
CA GLY A 90 7.70 -7.26 6.06
C GLY A 90 6.66 -6.54 6.88
N ALA A 91 6.13 -7.24 7.89
CA ALA A 91 5.12 -6.67 8.77
C ALA A 91 5.73 -5.57 9.62
N GLN A 92 5.07 -4.43 9.65
CA GLN A 92 5.53 -3.27 10.39
C GLN A 92 4.44 -2.84 11.36
N PRO A 93 4.82 -2.34 12.55
CA PRO A 93 3.82 -1.79 13.44
C PRO A 93 3.23 -0.50 12.87
N LYS A 94 2.03 -0.18 13.32
CA LYS A 94 1.31 0.99 12.82
C LYS A 94 2.14 2.27 12.92
N GLU A 95 2.84 2.44 14.05
CA GLU A 95 3.62 3.64 14.28
C GLU A 95 4.74 3.80 13.26
N ALA A 96 5.37 2.68 12.87
CA ALA A 96 6.43 2.73 11.86
C ALA A 96 5.89 3.16 10.52
N LEU A 97 4.69 2.67 10.15
CA LEU A 97 4.07 3.04 8.89
C LEU A 97 3.65 4.51 8.88
N LEU A 98 3.09 4.99 9.98
CA LEU A 98 2.72 6.39 10.08
C LEU A 98 3.96 7.29 9.98
N LYS A 99 5.05 6.87 10.60
CA LYS A 99 6.30 7.62 10.54
C LYS A 99 6.84 7.66 9.12
N MET A 100 6.73 6.54 8.40
CA MET A 100 7.18 6.47 7.02
C MET A 100 6.39 7.41 6.12
N LEU A 101 5.11 7.60 6.42
CA LEU A 101 4.26 8.49 5.63
C LEU A 101 4.47 9.95 5.94
N GLU A 102 4.99 10.25 7.12
CA GLU A 102 5.04 11.63 7.64
C GLU A 102 5.66 12.63 6.67
N PRO A 103 6.82 12.36 6.04
CA PRO A 103 7.43 13.36 5.14
C PRO A 103 6.57 13.69 3.92
N TYR A 104 5.61 12.85 3.57
CA TYR A 104 4.83 13.00 2.34
C TYR A 104 3.42 13.50 2.60
N ARG A 105 3.03 13.61 3.86
CA ARG A 105 1.73 14.15 4.23
C ARG A 105 1.80 15.67 4.26
N LYS A 106 0.62 16.23 4.03
CA LYS A 106 0.54 17.69 4.09
C LYS A 106 0.37 18.17 5.50
#